data_87b122d71b036674528d37bd1ea5e61a
#
_entry.id   87b122d71b036674528d37bd1ea5e61a
#
_cell.length_a   1.000
_cell.length_b   1.000
_cell.length_c   1.000
_cell.angle_alpha   90.00
_cell.angle_beta   90.00
_cell.angle_gamma   90.00
#
_symmetry.space_group_name_H-M   'P 1'
#
loop_
_entity.id
_entity.type
_entity.pdbx_description
1 polymer ?
#
loop_
_entity_poly.entity_id
_entity_poly.type
_entity_poly.pdbx_seq_one_letter_code
_entity_poly.pdbx_strand_id
1 'polypeptide(L)'
;NQALEAWMTQHRKELLKNYQSEGGYYVEILDGGNAQAAPVNDTACWVEFDFSGRDLSGNIVLTRRANEAYQDGTFNKYTHYVPIYRYCGTSNTSLMEGTYLAMRNTLHLDPDYAAEKGVDPEFLLREGSKIRLYMPSRIVGTGGVEGDGGYEGQFTLSAKRPIIVEMEICATIKNPLEAEGTVVDAFCEANGGS
;
A
#
# COMPACT_ATOMS: atom_id res chain seq x y z
N ASN A 1 -2.41 -0.09 21.00
CA ASN A 1 -2.11 1.19 20.33
C ASN A 1 -1.13 2.08 21.09
N GLN A 2 -0.98 1.92 22.39
CA GLN A 2 -0.06 2.75 23.20
C GLN A 2 1.39 2.70 22.68
N ALA A 3 1.87 1.54 22.22
CA ALA A 3 3.22 1.41 21.68
C ALA A 3 3.42 2.22 20.38
N LEU A 4 2.45 2.20 19.47
CA LEU A 4 2.49 3.01 18.25
C LEU A 4 2.43 4.50 18.56
N GLU A 5 1.51 4.90 19.42
CA GLU A 5 1.32 6.31 19.80
C GLU A 5 2.56 6.88 20.51
N ALA A 6 3.16 6.12 21.41
CA ALA A 6 4.42 6.50 22.05
C ALA A 6 5.56 6.64 21.03
N TRP A 7 5.67 5.68 20.11
CA TRP A 7 6.66 5.73 19.04
C TRP A 7 6.46 6.93 18.12
N MET A 8 5.21 7.20 17.69
CA MET A 8 4.87 8.37 16.85
C MET A 8 5.22 9.67 17.55
N THR A 9 4.88 9.80 18.83
CA THR A 9 5.19 10.99 19.64
C THR A 9 6.69 11.25 19.73
N GLN A 10 7.49 10.18 19.79
CA GLN A 10 8.95 10.28 19.91
C GLN A 10 9.63 10.53 18.58
N HIS A 11 9.17 9.92 17.47
CA HIS A 11 9.90 9.87 16.21
C HIS A 11 9.23 10.65 15.06
N ARG A 12 7.91 10.84 15.10
CA ARG A 12 7.13 11.43 14.02
C ARG A 12 6.02 12.34 14.55
N LYS A 13 6.38 13.22 15.47
CA LYS A 13 5.44 14.10 16.16
C LYS A 13 4.63 14.98 15.20
N GLU A 14 5.23 15.38 14.08
CA GLU A 14 4.59 16.18 13.02
C GLU A 14 3.39 15.48 12.36
N LEU A 15 3.37 14.14 12.39
CA LEU A 15 2.30 13.34 11.79
C LEU A 15 1.15 13.03 12.75
N LEU A 16 1.23 13.41 14.01
CA LEU A 16 0.16 13.13 14.98
C LEU A 16 -1.19 13.73 14.58
N LYS A 17 -1.17 14.84 13.84
CA LYS A 17 -2.37 15.50 13.32
C LYS A 17 -3.00 14.76 12.13
N ASN A 18 -2.26 13.88 11.46
CA ASN A 18 -2.73 13.07 10.33
C ASN A 18 -3.32 11.73 10.82
N TYR A 19 -3.96 11.74 11.97
CA TYR A 19 -4.60 10.56 12.55
C TYR A 19 -5.92 10.26 11.87
N GLN A 20 -6.09 9.00 11.45
CA GLN A 20 -7.30 8.50 10.84
C GLN A 20 -8.12 7.77 11.90
N SER A 21 -9.30 8.30 12.24
CA SER A 21 -10.16 7.76 13.30
C SER A 21 -10.70 6.37 12.96
N GLU A 22 -11.06 6.15 11.70
CA GLU A 22 -11.38 4.82 11.21
C GLU A 22 -10.10 4.00 11.07
N GLY A 23 -10.00 2.89 11.80
CA GLY A 23 -8.79 2.08 11.87
C GLY A 23 -7.74 2.58 12.89
N GLY A 24 -7.70 3.85 13.24
CA GLY A 24 -6.78 4.43 14.24
C GLY A 24 -5.32 4.35 13.86
N TYR A 25 -4.99 4.76 12.65
CA TYR A 25 -3.64 4.80 12.10
C TYR A 25 -3.23 6.22 11.71
N TYR A 26 -1.96 6.43 11.40
CA TYR A 26 -1.44 7.72 10.94
C TYR A 26 -0.96 7.61 9.49
N VAL A 27 -1.03 8.73 8.76
CA VAL A 27 -0.66 8.80 7.34
C VAL A 27 0.43 9.83 7.11
N GLU A 28 1.39 9.45 6.27
CA GLU A 28 2.39 10.34 5.70
C GLU A 28 2.27 10.30 4.18
N ILE A 29 2.19 11.47 3.54
CA ILE A 29 2.19 11.59 2.09
C ILE A 29 3.64 11.73 1.62
N LEU A 30 4.09 10.80 0.79
CA LEU A 30 5.42 10.84 0.15
C LEU A 30 5.32 11.42 -1.26
N ASP A 31 4.23 11.09 -1.99
CA ASP A 31 3.90 11.64 -3.30
C ASP A 31 2.38 11.71 -3.44
N GLY A 32 1.86 12.82 -3.93
CA GLY A 32 0.43 13.05 -4.14
C GLY A 32 -0.15 12.29 -5.35
N GLY A 33 0.73 11.82 -6.25
CA GLY A 33 0.32 11.13 -7.47
C GLY A 33 -0.22 12.03 -8.56
N ASN A 34 -0.82 11.42 -9.57
CA ASN A 34 -1.37 12.13 -10.71
C ASN A 34 -2.73 12.78 -10.38
N ALA A 35 -2.73 14.11 -10.21
CA ALA A 35 -3.94 14.86 -9.87
C ALA A 35 -5.07 14.75 -10.93
N GLN A 36 -4.75 14.33 -12.16
CA GLN A 36 -5.73 14.12 -13.23
C GLN A 36 -6.31 12.70 -13.24
N ALA A 37 -5.71 11.77 -12.50
CA ALA A 37 -6.21 10.40 -12.40
C ALA A 37 -7.44 10.33 -11.48
N ALA A 38 -8.35 9.39 -11.76
CA ALA A 38 -9.49 9.12 -10.89
C ALA A 38 -9.02 8.57 -9.53
N PRO A 39 -9.73 8.88 -8.44
CA PRO A 39 -9.45 8.30 -7.14
C PRO A 39 -9.61 6.78 -7.11
N VAL A 40 -8.77 6.11 -6.34
CA VAL A 40 -8.79 4.64 -6.14
C VAL A 40 -10.06 4.15 -5.44
N ASN A 41 -10.73 5.01 -4.67
CA ASN A 41 -11.96 4.64 -3.96
C ASN A 41 -13.18 4.44 -4.86
N ASP A 42 -13.04 4.55 -6.18
CA ASP A 42 -14.05 4.09 -7.12
C ASP A 42 -14.33 2.59 -6.88
N THR A 43 -15.60 2.26 -6.69
CA THR A 43 -16.04 0.93 -6.26
C THR A 43 -15.87 -0.18 -7.30
N ALA A 44 -15.44 0.14 -8.51
CA ALA A 44 -15.35 -0.81 -9.63
C ALA A 44 -13.92 -0.95 -10.16
N CYS A 45 -12.90 -0.66 -9.35
CA CYS A 45 -11.53 -0.73 -9.82
C CYS A 45 -10.69 -1.84 -9.17
N TRP A 46 -9.75 -2.35 -9.95
CA TRP A 46 -8.59 -3.09 -9.46
C TRP A 46 -7.44 -2.11 -9.29
N VAL A 47 -6.66 -2.32 -8.26
CA VAL A 47 -5.47 -1.52 -7.98
C VAL A 47 -4.24 -2.39 -8.08
N GLU A 48 -3.32 -1.96 -8.92
CA GLU A 48 -1.95 -2.44 -8.91
C GLU A 48 -1.15 -1.58 -7.95
N PHE A 49 -0.53 -2.19 -6.95
CA PHE A 49 0.27 -1.44 -5.99
C PHE A 49 1.51 -2.21 -5.55
N ASP A 50 2.54 -1.45 -5.26
CA ASP A 50 3.77 -1.91 -4.64
C ASP A 50 3.74 -1.55 -3.15
N PHE A 51 4.36 -2.37 -2.31
CA PHE A 51 4.44 -2.09 -0.89
C PHE A 51 5.65 -2.73 -0.21
N SER A 52 6.02 -2.14 0.91
CA SER A 52 7.02 -2.65 1.84
C SER A 52 6.61 -2.33 3.26
N GLY A 53 6.75 -3.28 4.16
CA GLY A 53 6.38 -3.14 5.56
C GLY A 53 7.57 -3.36 6.48
N ARG A 54 7.66 -2.51 7.51
CA ARG A 54 8.71 -2.56 8.53
C ARG A 54 8.08 -2.55 9.92
N ASP A 55 8.73 -3.20 10.86
CA ASP A 55 8.39 -3.02 12.28
C ASP A 55 8.85 -1.65 12.79
N LEU A 56 8.49 -1.30 14.03
CA LEU A 56 8.91 -0.01 14.63
C LEU A 56 10.43 0.08 14.88
N SER A 57 11.15 -1.01 14.78
CA SER A 57 12.63 -1.04 14.87
C SER A 57 13.29 -0.86 13.51
N GLY A 58 12.50 -0.80 12.43
CA GLY A 58 12.98 -0.62 11.07
C GLY A 58 13.28 -1.91 10.31
N ASN A 59 13.12 -3.09 10.93
CA ASN A 59 13.34 -4.37 10.26
C ASN A 59 12.24 -4.60 9.22
N ILE A 60 12.60 -5.08 8.04
CA ILE A 60 11.65 -5.46 7.01
C ILE A 60 10.87 -6.69 7.49
N VAL A 61 9.55 -6.59 7.48
CA VAL A 61 8.65 -7.70 7.83
C VAL A 61 7.94 -8.27 6.61
N LEU A 62 7.83 -7.48 5.56
CA LEU A 62 7.36 -7.89 4.24
C LEU A 62 7.78 -6.87 3.18
N THR A 63 8.03 -7.30 1.95
CA THR A 63 8.32 -6.39 0.83
C THR A 63 8.02 -7.03 -0.51
N ARG A 64 7.53 -6.24 -1.47
CA ARG A 64 7.41 -6.60 -2.89
C ARG A 64 8.62 -6.12 -3.71
N ARG A 65 9.63 -5.57 -3.05
CA ARG A 65 10.81 -4.94 -3.67
C ARG A 65 12.05 -5.81 -3.52
N ALA A 66 12.55 -6.34 -4.64
CA ALA A 66 13.72 -7.23 -4.64
C ALA A 66 14.96 -6.61 -4.01
N ASN A 67 15.22 -5.34 -4.31
CA ASN A 67 16.38 -4.62 -3.78
C ASN A 67 16.33 -4.47 -2.25
N GLU A 68 15.16 -4.23 -1.67
CA GLU A 68 14.99 -4.17 -0.22
C GLU A 68 15.22 -5.54 0.42
N ALA A 69 14.66 -6.60 -0.19
CA ALA A 69 14.87 -7.96 0.28
C ALA A 69 16.35 -8.37 0.23
N TYR A 70 17.09 -7.95 -0.80
CA TYR A 70 18.54 -8.15 -0.88
C TYR A 70 19.28 -7.43 0.25
N GLN A 71 18.97 -6.17 0.49
CA GLN A 71 19.61 -5.36 1.52
C GLN A 71 19.35 -5.89 2.93
N ASP A 72 18.18 -6.46 3.15
CA ASP A 72 17.77 -7.05 4.43
C ASP A 72 18.25 -8.52 4.59
N GLY A 73 18.80 -9.13 3.54
CA GLY A 73 19.21 -10.53 3.55
C GLY A 73 18.05 -11.54 3.51
N THR A 74 16.84 -11.09 3.18
CA THR A 74 15.63 -11.93 3.11
C THR A 74 15.26 -12.31 1.68
N PHE A 75 16.09 -11.97 0.70
CA PHE A 75 15.83 -12.27 -0.71
C PHE A 75 15.65 -13.76 -0.96
N ASN A 76 14.57 -14.09 -1.66
CA ASN A 76 14.29 -15.46 -2.11
C ASN A 76 14.08 -15.47 -3.63
N LYS A 77 14.92 -16.23 -4.32
CA LYS A 77 14.90 -16.36 -5.79
C LYS A 77 13.60 -16.94 -6.37
N TYR A 78 12.77 -17.56 -5.55
CA TYR A 78 11.47 -18.13 -5.95
C TYR A 78 10.32 -17.16 -5.75
N THR A 79 10.57 -15.98 -5.17
CA THR A 79 9.58 -14.94 -4.96
C THR A 79 9.53 -14.00 -6.15
N HIS A 80 8.33 -13.74 -6.65
CA HIS A 80 8.10 -12.71 -7.66
C HIS A 80 7.97 -11.34 -6.97
N TYR A 81 9.04 -10.54 -7.01
CA TYR A 81 9.07 -9.18 -6.49
C TYR A 81 8.50 -8.22 -7.52
N VAL A 82 7.17 -8.17 -7.61
CA VAL A 82 6.42 -7.29 -8.52
C VAL A 82 5.23 -6.69 -7.77
N PRO A 83 4.67 -5.57 -8.24
CA PRO A 83 3.41 -5.06 -7.72
C PRO A 83 2.30 -6.10 -7.78
N ILE A 84 1.31 -5.97 -6.92
CA ILE A 84 0.17 -6.89 -6.86
C ILE A 84 -1.12 -6.18 -7.24
N TYR A 85 -2.08 -6.96 -7.77
CA TYR A 85 -3.43 -6.48 -8.06
C TYR A 85 -4.38 -6.85 -6.93
N ARG A 86 -5.23 -5.89 -6.54
CA ARG A 86 -6.33 -6.15 -5.61
C ARG A 86 -7.57 -5.39 -6.02
N TYR A 87 -8.72 -6.05 -5.88
CA TYR A 87 -10.00 -5.44 -6.14
C TYR A 87 -10.44 -4.62 -4.92
N CYS A 88 -10.75 -3.35 -5.13
CA CYS A 88 -11.14 -2.42 -4.08
C CYS A 88 -12.66 -2.24 -3.92
N GLY A 89 -13.48 -2.90 -4.72
CA GLY A 89 -14.93 -2.72 -4.74
C GLY A 89 -15.70 -3.37 -3.58
N THR A 90 -15.13 -4.38 -2.93
CA THR A 90 -15.75 -5.07 -1.79
C THR A 90 -14.73 -5.27 -0.68
N SER A 91 -15.19 -5.61 0.52
CA SER A 91 -14.29 -5.97 1.61
C SER A 91 -13.38 -7.12 1.16
N ASN A 92 -12.10 -6.88 1.14
CA ASN A 92 -11.12 -7.87 0.71
C ASN A 92 -10.26 -8.29 1.90
N THR A 93 -10.44 -9.52 2.32
CA THR A 93 -9.72 -10.11 3.45
C THR A 93 -8.25 -10.41 3.15
N SER A 94 -7.86 -10.34 1.88
CA SER A 94 -6.47 -10.61 1.45
C SER A 94 -5.53 -9.41 1.55
N LEU A 95 -6.04 -8.22 1.90
CA LEU A 95 -5.24 -7.04 2.21
C LEU A 95 -5.10 -6.86 3.71
N MET A 96 -4.00 -6.27 4.14
CA MET A 96 -3.95 -5.68 5.48
C MET A 96 -5.09 -4.66 5.59
N GLU A 97 -5.89 -4.76 6.63
CA GLU A 97 -7.07 -3.90 6.81
C GLU A 97 -6.73 -2.41 6.67
N GLY A 98 -5.58 -1.99 7.22
CA GLY A 98 -5.15 -0.59 7.13
C GLY A 98 -4.85 -0.12 5.72
N THR A 99 -4.27 -0.96 4.85
CA THR A 99 -4.05 -0.61 3.43
C THR A 99 -5.37 -0.53 2.67
N TYR A 100 -6.30 -1.42 2.96
CA TYR A 100 -7.64 -1.39 2.39
C TYR A 100 -8.41 -0.13 2.81
N LEU A 101 -8.37 0.23 4.09
CA LEU A 101 -8.98 1.46 4.61
C LEU A 101 -8.42 2.71 3.92
N ALA A 102 -7.09 2.76 3.74
CA ALA A 102 -6.45 3.88 3.06
C ALA A 102 -6.84 4.00 1.57
N MET A 103 -7.08 2.88 0.90
CA MET A 103 -7.55 2.88 -0.50
C MET A 103 -9.02 3.30 -0.63
N ARG A 104 -9.84 2.97 0.36
CA ARG A 104 -11.30 3.14 0.29
C ARG A 104 -11.78 4.48 0.82
N ASN A 105 -11.07 5.05 1.76
CA ASN A 105 -11.52 6.22 2.50
C ASN A 105 -10.78 7.49 2.06
N THR A 106 -11.43 8.62 2.27
CA THR A 106 -10.74 9.91 2.27
C THR A 106 -9.79 9.95 3.46
N LEU A 107 -8.53 10.28 3.19
CA LEU A 107 -7.51 10.48 4.22
C LEU A 107 -7.56 11.93 4.69
N HIS A 108 -7.82 12.13 5.97
CA HIS A 108 -7.89 13.46 6.58
C HIS A 108 -6.50 13.90 7.04
N LEU A 109 -6.01 14.97 6.45
CA LEU A 109 -4.69 15.53 6.72
C LEU A 109 -4.83 16.87 7.44
N ASP A 110 -3.85 17.21 8.26
CA ASP A 110 -3.70 18.56 8.78
C ASP A 110 -3.56 19.55 7.61
N PRO A 111 -4.31 20.66 7.59
CA PRO A 111 -4.30 21.58 6.46
C PRO A 111 -2.93 22.19 6.15
N ASP A 112 -2.13 22.50 7.16
CA ASP A 112 -0.79 23.05 6.98
C ASP A 112 0.15 22.00 6.39
N TYR A 113 0.06 20.77 6.89
CA TYR A 113 0.79 19.63 6.34
C TYR A 113 0.39 19.35 4.88
N ALA A 114 -0.90 19.33 4.58
CA ALA A 114 -1.39 19.11 3.21
C ALA A 114 -0.90 20.20 2.25
N ALA A 115 -0.93 21.45 2.68
CA ALA A 115 -0.40 22.59 1.89
C ALA A 115 1.11 22.44 1.63
N GLU A 116 1.89 22.01 2.62
CA GLU A 116 3.32 21.74 2.45
C GLU A 116 3.57 20.63 1.42
N LYS A 117 2.73 19.60 1.41
CA LYS A 117 2.81 18.48 0.45
C LYS A 117 2.19 18.79 -0.91
N GLY A 118 1.50 19.91 -1.06
CA GLY A 118 0.81 20.27 -2.30
C GLY A 118 -0.39 19.36 -2.61
N VAL A 119 -1.05 18.85 -1.60
CA VAL A 119 -2.22 17.97 -1.72
C VAL A 119 -3.44 18.56 -1.00
N ASP A 120 -4.62 18.00 -1.29
CA ASP A 120 -5.85 18.36 -0.58
C ASP A 120 -5.84 17.81 0.84
N PRO A 121 -6.33 18.55 1.86
CA PRO A 121 -6.53 18.04 3.21
C PRO A 121 -7.47 16.83 3.28
N GLU A 122 -8.41 16.72 2.35
CA GLU A 122 -9.24 15.54 2.13
C GLU A 122 -8.65 14.70 0.99
N PHE A 123 -7.54 14.04 1.28
CA PHE A 123 -6.73 13.35 0.29
C PHE A 123 -7.33 12.00 -0.12
N LEU A 124 -7.38 11.75 -1.41
CA LEU A 124 -7.75 10.47 -2.01
C LEU A 124 -6.57 9.89 -2.78
N LEU A 125 -6.27 8.62 -2.56
CA LEU A 125 -5.24 7.92 -3.32
C LEU A 125 -5.59 7.85 -4.80
N ARG A 126 -4.57 8.03 -5.64
CA ARG A 126 -4.64 8.03 -7.11
C ARG A 126 -3.45 7.28 -7.67
N GLU A 127 -3.46 7.03 -8.96
CA GLU A 127 -2.27 6.52 -9.65
C GLU A 127 -1.06 7.42 -9.41
N GLY A 128 0.06 6.83 -9.05
CA GLY A 128 1.29 7.51 -8.67
C GLY A 128 1.35 7.98 -7.21
N SER A 129 0.24 7.92 -6.45
CA SER A 129 0.27 8.24 -5.03
C SER A 129 1.19 7.29 -4.27
N LYS A 130 2.05 7.85 -3.44
CA LYS A 130 2.93 7.11 -2.54
C LYS A 130 2.74 7.61 -1.12
N ILE A 131 2.40 6.69 -0.23
CA ILE A 131 2.10 7.00 1.17
C ILE A 131 2.81 6.04 2.11
N ARG A 132 2.92 6.46 3.35
CA ARG A 132 3.35 5.60 4.44
C ARG A 132 2.28 5.57 5.52
N LEU A 133 1.88 4.36 5.90
CA LEU A 133 0.87 4.09 6.92
C LEU A 133 1.56 3.59 8.18
N TYR A 134 1.27 4.21 9.30
CA TYR A 134 1.72 3.78 10.62
C TYR A 134 0.53 3.10 11.31
N MET A 135 0.52 1.76 11.26
CA MET A 135 -0.65 0.96 11.60
C MET A 135 -0.53 0.30 12.96
N PRO A 136 -1.57 0.39 13.80
CA PRO A 136 -1.65 -0.42 15.00
C PRO A 136 -1.86 -1.90 14.66
N SER A 137 -1.40 -2.78 15.53
CA SER A 137 -1.47 -4.23 15.34
C SER A 137 -2.85 -4.78 14.98
N ARG A 138 -3.91 -4.13 15.43
CA ARG A 138 -5.29 -4.60 15.21
C ARG A 138 -5.76 -4.56 13.74
N ILE A 139 -5.17 -3.67 12.92
CA ILE A 139 -5.50 -3.52 11.50
C ILE A 139 -4.40 -4.04 10.55
N VAL A 140 -3.40 -4.70 11.11
CA VAL A 140 -2.38 -5.40 10.32
C VAL A 140 -2.88 -6.77 9.85
N GLY A 141 -3.86 -7.31 10.55
CA GLY A 141 -4.38 -8.66 10.29
C GLY A 141 -3.62 -9.75 11.07
N THR A 142 -4.20 -10.92 11.11
CA THR A 142 -3.67 -12.10 11.83
C THR A 142 -3.06 -13.15 10.92
N GLY A 143 -3.20 -13.00 9.63
CA GLY A 143 -2.63 -13.85 8.60
C GLY A 143 -1.65 -13.06 7.76
N GLY A 144 -0.66 -13.69 7.21
CA GLY A 144 0.18 -13.09 6.20
C GLY A 144 -0.67 -12.47 5.09
N VAL A 145 -0.07 -11.69 4.21
CA VAL A 145 -0.72 -11.26 2.99
C VAL A 145 -1.06 -12.52 2.20
N GLU A 146 -2.23 -13.09 2.50
CA GLU A 146 -2.72 -14.25 1.77
C GLU A 146 -2.95 -13.86 0.30
N GLY A 147 -2.47 -14.67 -0.57
CA GLY A 147 -3.18 -14.88 -1.79
C GLY A 147 -2.65 -14.38 -3.06
N ASP A 148 -1.47 -14.62 -3.44
CA ASP A 148 -1.20 -15.01 -4.79
C ASP A 148 0.01 -15.92 -4.83
N GLY A 149 -0.22 -17.14 -4.41
CA GLY A 149 0.58 -18.33 -4.72
C GLY A 149 2.09 -18.28 -4.55
N GLY A 150 2.68 -17.11 -4.41
CA GLY A 150 4.12 -16.91 -4.33
C GLY A 150 4.60 -16.28 -3.01
N TYR A 151 3.67 -15.82 -2.18
CA TYR A 151 4.01 -15.10 -0.94
C TYR A 151 3.66 -15.83 0.34
N GLU A 152 2.90 -16.89 0.22
CA GLU A 152 2.51 -17.72 1.35
C GLU A 152 3.76 -18.27 2.03
N GLY A 153 3.94 -17.87 3.27
CA GLY A 153 4.98 -18.43 4.13
C GLY A 153 6.30 -17.69 4.20
N GLN A 154 6.52 -16.63 3.42
CA GLN A 154 7.78 -15.89 3.48
C GLN A 154 7.84 -14.83 4.57
N PHE A 155 6.70 -14.26 4.91
CA PHE A 155 6.61 -13.22 5.93
C PHE A 155 5.49 -13.56 6.91
N THR A 156 5.85 -14.14 8.02
CA THR A 156 4.93 -14.26 9.14
C THR A 156 4.87 -12.91 9.84
N LEU A 157 3.85 -12.12 9.54
CA LEU A 157 3.52 -10.97 10.36
C LEU A 157 3.24 -11.49 11.77
N SER A 158 4.12 -11.17 12.72
CA SER A 158 3.85 -11.46 14.12
C SER A 158 2.55 -10.76 14.49
N ALA A 159 1.49 -11.53 14.71
CA ALA A 159 0.25 -11.01 15.24
C ALA A 159 0.56 -10.09 16.44
N LYS A 160 -0.09 -8.91 16.49
CA LYS A 160 -0.01 -7.95 17.60
C LYS A 160 1.19 -7.00 17.61
N ARG A 161 1.90 -6.79 16.51
CA ARG A 161 2.91 -5.72 16.42
C ARG A 161 2.43 -4.60 15.50
N PRO A 162 2.63 -3.32 15.88
CA PRO A 162 2.49 -2.21 14.96
C PRO A 162 3.45 -2.35 13.78
N ILE A 163 3.02 -1.89 12.61
CA ILE A 163 3.80 -1.97 11.39
C ILE A 163 3.74 -0.64 10.64
N ILE A 164 4.82 -0.30 9.96
CA ILE A 164 4.91 0.84 9.06
C ILE A 164 4.91 0.29 7.65
N VAL A 165 3.88 0.62 6.85
CA VAL A 165 3.78 0.18 5.46
C VAL A 165 3.93 1.38 4.54
N GLU A 166 4.92 1.31 3.67
CA GLU A 166 5.05 2.20 2.53
C GLU A 166 4.38 1.53 1.33
N MET A 167 3.46 2.23 0.68
CA MET A 167 2.76 1.74 -0.51
C MET A 167 2.72 2.79 -1.60
N GLU A 168 2.74 2.32 -2.84
CA GLU A 168 2.64 3.12 -4.05
C GLU A 168 1.55 2.56 -4.95
N ILE A 169 0.65 3.40 -5.43
CA ILE A 169 -0.38 3.04 -6.39
C ILE A 169 0.22 3.12 -7.79
N CYS A 170 0.46 1.97 -8.42
CA CYS A 170 1.08 1.89 -9.74
C CYS A 170 0.07 2.13 -10.85
N ALA A 171 -1.13 1.53 -10.75
CA ALA A 171 -2.19 1.69 -11.74
C ALA A 171 -3.57 1.41 -11.13
N THR A 172 -4.61 1.93 -11.78
CA THR A 172 -6.01 1.56 -11.53
C THR A 172 -6.60 0.98 -12.80
N ILE A 173 -7.19 -0.22 -12.71
CA ILE A 173 -7.66 -0.99 -13.86
C ILE A 173 -9.08 -1.46 -13.59
N LYS A 174 -10.00 -1.27 -14.55
CA LYS A 174 -11.37 -1.77 -14.42
C LYS A 174 -11.46 -3.27 -14.61
N ASN A 175 -10.72 -3.80 -15.57
CA ASN A 175 -10.68 -5.22 -15.87
C ASN A 175 -9.23 -5.64 -16.18
N PRO A 176 -8.53 -6.34 -15.27
CA PRO A 176 -7.16 -6.79 -15.50
C PRO A 176 -6.99 -7.68 -16.72
N LEU A 177 -7.96 -8.56 -17.00
CA LEU A 177 -7.87 -9.46 -18.16
C LEU A 177 -7.89 -8.71 -19.49
N GLU A 178 -8.71 -7.64 -19.59
CA GLU A 178 -8.71 -6.79 -20.79
C GLU A 178 -7.40 -6.01 -20.93
N ALA A 179 -6.88 -5.51 -19.81
CA ALA A 179 -5.60 -4.80 -19.80
C ALA A 179 -4.45 -5.70 -20.22
N GLU A 180 -4.37 -6.92 -19.69
CA GLU A 180 -3.35 -7.92 -20.07
C GLU A 180 -3.53 -8.35 -21.52
N GLY A 181 -4.77 -8.58 -21.98
CA GLY A 181 -5.08 -8.89 -23.37
C GLY A 181 -4.53 -7.84 -24.33
N THR A 182 -4.74 -6.57 -24.03
CA THR A 182 -4.21 -5.44 -24.82
C THR A 182 -2.67 -5.46 -24.91
N VAL A 183 -1.99 -5.78 -23.81
CA VAL A 183 -0.53 -5.89 -23.79
C VAL A 183 -0.05 -7.07 -24.62
N VAL A 184 -0.70 -8.21 -24.52
CA VAL A 184 -0.39 -9.41 -25.32
C VAL A 184 -0.61 -9.15 -26.82
N ASP A 185 -1.73 -8.54 -27.18
CA ASP A 185 -2.06 -8.20 -28.56
C ASP A 185 -1.01 -7.25 -29.16
N ALA A 186 -0.67 -6.19 -28.44
CA ALA A 186 0.37 -5.24 -28.85
C ALA A 186 1.74 -5.92 -29.02
N PHE A 187 2.08 -6.84 -28.14
CA PHE A 187 3.32 -7.62 -28.24
C PHE A 187 3.31 -8.53 -29.47
N CYS A 188 2.19 -9.20 -29.72
CA CYS A 188 2.04 -10.08 -30.90
C CYS A 188 2.14 -9.27 -32.20
N GLU A 189 1.46 -8.11 -32.28
CA GLU A 189 1.55 -7.20 -33.43
C GLU A 189 3.00 -6.74 -33.71
N ALA A 190 3.69 -6.28 -32.63
CA ALA A 190 5.06 -5.79 -32.70
C ALA A 190 6.06 -6.87 -33.12
N ASN A 191 5.79 -8.16 -32.87
CA ASN A 191 6.66 -9.29 -33.16
C ASN A 191 6.16 -10.17 -34.33
N GLY A 192 5.22 -9.69 -35.13
CA GLY A 192 4.78 -10.38 -36.37
C GLY A 192 3.91 -11.61 -36.11
N GLY A 193 3.28 -11.69 -34.97
CA GLY A 193 2.27 -12.70 -34.67
C GLY A 193 0.97 -12.36 -35.41
N SER A 194 0.60 -13.16 -36.35
CA SER A 194 -0.71 -13.15 -37.00
C SER A 194 -1.62 -14.17 -36.32
#